data_b9910b24d31ea780f3b1aceb8d0260c9
#
_entry.id   b9910b24d31ea780f3b1aceb8d0260c9
#
_cell.length_a   1.000
_cell.length_b   1.000
_cell.length_c   1.000
_cell.angle_alpha   90.00
_cell.angle_beta   90.00
_cell.angle_gamma   90.00
#
_symmetry.space_group_name_H-M   'P 1'
#
loop_
_entity.id
_entity.type
_entity.pdbx_description
1 polymer ?
#
loop_
_entity_poly.entity_id
_entity_poly.type
_entity_poly.pdbx_seq_one_letter_code
_entity_poly.pdbx_strand_id
1 'polypeptide(L)'
;RDRMWTNKKCTPWKPQEPDYVAMLSTKFVKDFFNVLVAVFPHYDFSIVGVYCHQKPIVDIKEAKKPELGDILFVYADRKRKGEMVLNSLLLQAKISKNPWLHVHQSERHQLKLYKNWPQFTYCRAGNLNGKMRNIFPKTINDGAQYLLIADNLLANGFFAGNRMFPMGCAIPDDILYINDSLSSELINLLKFKSGRTFDSDLYSTEDGWSKMIWDLLQIAAFKYSKRKNAQLKSFSRINEFSHFCTEGMGDMTLLDEALGNYKNMEGISNEDSGVSIVLIESRLKSEEKSQRKFGRK
;
A
#
# COMPACT_ATOMS: atom_id res chain seq x y z
N ARG A 1 -2.79 25.88 51.10
CA ARG A 1 -1.70 25.13 50.37
C ARG A 1 -2.12 25.02 48.91
N ASP A 2 -1.71 26.01 48.11
CA ASP A 2 -2.00 26.12 46.70
C ASP A 2 -1.17 25.09 45.92
N ARG A 3 -1.85 24.16 45.24
CA ARG A 3 -1.17 23.31 44.26
C ARG A 3 -1.03 24.10 42.97
N MET A 4 0.18 24.58 42.70
CA MET A 4 0.58 25.11 41.42
C MET A 4 0.29 24.07 40.33
N TRP A 5 -0.69 24.37 39.47
CA TRP A 5 -0.86 23.70 38.18
C TRP A 5 0.28 24.13 37.28
N THR A 6 1.29 23.30 37.15
CA THR A 6 2.33 23.48 36.15
C THR A 6 1.68 23.32 34.79
N ASN A 7 1.55 24.42 34.05
CA ASN A 7 1.21 24.44 32.63
C ASN A 7 2.25 23.63 31.85
N LYS A 8 2.06 22.32 31.71
CA LYS A 8 2.70 21.56 30.65
C LYS A 8 2.12 22.13 29.35
N LYS A 9 2.89 22.96 28.64
CA LYS A 9 2.61 23.31 27.23
C LYS A 9 2.40 21.98 26.50
N CYS A 10 1.15 21.67 26.15
CA CYS A 10 0.86 20.62 25.19
C CYS A 10 1.50 21.04 23.88
N THR A 11 2.68 20.52 23.58
CA THR A 11 3.22 20.65 22.21
C THR A 11 2.19 20.02 21.28
N PRO A 12 1.74 20.70 20.22
CA PRO A 12 0.78 20.13 19.31
C PRO A 12 1.36 18.81 18.76
N TRP A 13 0.54 17.75 18.80
CA TRP A 13 0.93 16.46 18.27
C TRP A 13 1.29 16.58 16.79
N LYS A 14 2.51 16.17 16.43
CA LYS A 14 3.01 16.19 15.06
C LYS A 14 2.91 14.78 14.48
N PRO A 15 2.13 14.57 13.40
CA PRO A 15 2.04 13.28 12.76
C PRO A 15 3.40 12.76 12.31
N GLN A 16 3.58 11.43 12.43
CA GLN A 16 4.76 10.70 11.98
C GLN A 16 4.45 9.92 10.69
N GLU A 17 5.48 9.36 10.02
CA GLU A 17 5.31 8.57 8.80
C GLU A 17 4.21 7.47 8.94
N PRO A 18 4.15 6.67 10.03
CA PRO A 18 3.10 5.67 10.20
C PRO A 18 1.67 6.23 10.25
N ASP A 19 1.48 7.46 10.75
CA ASP A 19 0.15 8.08 10.82
C ASP A 19 -0.39 8.40 9.43
N TYR A 20 0.48 8.84 8.52
CA TYR A 20 0.12 9.09 7.12
C TYR A 20 -0.15 7.79 6.37
N VAL A 21 0.62 6.73 6.63
CA VAL A 21 0.40 5.40 6.07
C VAL A 21 -0.94 4.85 6.56
N ALA A 22 -1.26 5.00 7.85
CA ALA A 22 -2.56 4.62 8.41
C ALA A 22 -3.70 5.41 7.74
N MET A 23 -3.54 6.71 7.53
CA MET A 23 -4.52 7.55 6.82
C MET A 23 -4.75 7.08 5.38
N LEU A 24 -3.67 6.79 4.63
CA LEU A 24 -3.75 6.32 3.24
C LEU A 24 -4.44 4.96 3.11
N SER A 25 -4.19 4.05 4.06
CA SER A 25 -4.79 2.71 4.05
C SER A 25 -6.17 2.65 4.71
N THR A 26 -6.71 3.77 5.23
CA THR A 26 -8.03 3.80 5.89
C THR A 26 -8.91 4.93 5.35
N LYS A 27 -8.76 6.16 5.83
CA LYS A 27 -9.64 7.29 5.46
C LYS A 27 -9.60 7.63 3.98
N PHE A 28 -8.42 7.61 3.38
CA PHE A 28 -8.22 7.88 1.95
C PHE A 28 -9.00 6.91 1.05
N VAL A 29 -9.20 5.66 1.48
CA VAL A 29 -9.88 4.60 0.70
C VAL A 29 -11.27 5.06 0.24
N LYS A 30 -12.05 5.65 1.14
CA LYS A 30 -13.40 6.15 0.83
C LYS A 30 -13.37 7.32 -0.16
N ASP A 31 -12.51 8.30 0.08
CA ASP A 31 -12.42 9.48 -0.78
C ASP A 31 -11.92 9.07 -2.17
N PHE A 32 -10.95 8.18 -2.24
CA PHE A 32 -10.43 7.64 -3.48
C PHE A 32 -11.47 6.84 -4.26
N PHE A 33 -12.25 5.99 -3.58
CA PHE A 33 -13.38 5.29 -4.19
C PHE A 33 -14.37 6.26 -4.85
N ASN A 34 -14.78 7.32 -4.14
CA ASN A 34 -15.71 8.31 -4.67
C ASN A 34 -15.15 9.00 -5.92
N VAL A 35 -13.85 9.33 -5.92
CA VAL A 35 -13.19 9.91 -7.10
C VAL A 35 -13.18 8.93 -8.27
N LEU A 36 -12.84 7.65 -8.04
CA LEU A 36 -12.80 6.64 -9.11
C LEU A 36 -14.17 6.43 -9.74
N VAL A 37 -15.23 6.30 -8.94
CA VAL A 37 -16.61 6.14 -9.44
C VAL A 37 -17.05 7.35 -10.25
N ALA A 38 -16.67 8.58 -9.84
CA ALA A 38 -17.01 9.80 -10.55
C ALA A 38 -16.24 9.94 -11.88
N VAL A 39 -14.95 9.60 -11.88
CA VAL A 39 -14.07 9.77 -13.06
C VAL A 39 -14.25 8.63 -14.07
N PHE A 40 -14.56 7.42 -13.62
CA PHE A 40 -14.71 6.23 -14.45
C PHE A 40 -16.10 5.59 -14.30
N PRO A 41 -17.17 6.27 -14.73
CA PRO A 41 -18.56 5.85 -14.49
C PRO A 41 -18.93 4.51 -15.14
N HIS A 42 -18.15 4.06 -16.12
CA HIS A 42 -18.35 2.78 -16.82
C HIS A 42 -17.73 1.57 -16.11
N TYR A 43 -17.03 1.82 -15.00
CA TYR A 43 -16.42 0.76 -14.18
C TYR A 43 -17.14 0.63 -12.84
N ASP A 44 -17.23 -0.60 -12.37
CA ASP A 44 -17.50 -0.91 -10.96
C ASP A 44 -16.15 -1.05 -10.25
N PHE A 45 -16.02 -0.43 -9.09
CA PHE A 45 -14.82 -0.50 -8.27
C PHE A 45 -15.11 -1.16 -6.93
N SER A 46 -14.10 -1.83 -6.40
CA SER A 46 -14.01 -2.23 -5.00
C SER A 46 -12.62 -1.83 -4.48
N ILE A 47 -12.57 -1.26 -3.29
CA ILE A 47 -11.30 -0.89 -2.67
C ILE A 47 -11.26 -1.42 -1.24
N VAL A 48 -10.15 -2.06 -0.88
CA VAL A 48 -9.84 -2.43 0.51
C VAL A 48 -8.52 -1.82 0.91
N GLY A 49 -8.52 -1.16 2.07
CA GLY A 49 -7.32 -0.76 2.76
C GLY A 49 -7.09 -1.63 4.00
N VAL A 50 -5.88 -2.13 4.17
CA VAL A 50 -5.42 -2.89 5.34
C VAL A 50 -4.20 -2.19 5.91
N TYR A 51 -4.32 -1.63 7.10
CA TYR A 51 -3.20 -1.03 7.81
C TYR A 51 -2.43 -2.10 8.60
N CYS A 52 -1.11 -2.12 8.47
CA CYS A 52 -0.20 -2.97 9.22
C CYS A 52 0.82 -2.09 9.97
N HIS A 53 0.86 -2.24 11.30
CA HIS A 53 1.74 -1.41 12.14
C HIS A 53 3.21 -1.81 12.06
N GLN A 54 3.50 -3.12 12.04
CA GLN A 54 4.86 -3.65 11.96
C GLN A 54 5.18 -4.03 10.52
N LYS A 55 6.31 -3.54 10.02
CA LYS A 55 6.76 -3.77 8.65
C LYS A 55 7.67 -4.99 8.57
N PRO A 56 7.63 -5.77 7.46
CA PRO A 56 8.58 -6.83 7.24
C PRO A 56 10.00 -6.29 7.14
N ILE A 57 10.92 -6.88 7.89
CA ILE A 57 12.35 -6.62 7.75
C ILE A 57 12.96 -7.70 6.88
N VAL A 58 13.85 -7.31 5.97
CA VAL A 58 14.55 -8.22 5.08
C VAL A 58 16.06 -8.13 5.26
N ASP A 59 16.73 -9.28 5.14
CA ASP A 59 18.18 -9.39 5.20
C ASP A 59 18.74 -9.37 3.77
N ILE A 60 19.49 -8.34 3.45
CA ILE A 60 20.19 -8.15 2.17
C ILE A 60 21.72 -8.37 2.31
N LYS A 61 22.14 -9.04 3.39
CA LYS A 61 23.56 -9.25 3.76
C LYS A 61 24.32 -7.95 4.02
N GLU A 62 23.62 -6.95 4.57
CA GLU A 62 24.20 -5.70 5.05
C GLU A 62 24.15 -5.65 6.59
N ALA A 63 24.98 -4.79 7.18
CA ALA A 63 25.02 -4.61 8.64
C ALA A 63 23.67 -4.17 9.22
N LYS A 64 22.93 -3.35 8.47
CA LYS A 64 21.58 -2.91 8.83
C LYS A 64 20.57 -3.48 7.85
N LYS A 65 19.51 -4.08 8.37
CA LYS A 65 18.46 -4.72 7.59
C LYS A 65 17.35 -3.72 7.27
N PRO A 66 17.00 -3.51 5.99
CA PRO A 66 15.91 -2.60 5.60
C PRO A 66 14.53 -3.16 5.92
N GLU A 67 13.57 -2.26 6.09
CA GLU A 67 12.14 -2.57 5.97
C GLU A 67 11.80 -2.81 4.50
N LEU A 68 10.87 -3.72 4.22
CA LEU A 68 10.49 -4.01 2.83
C LEU A 68 9.72 -2.84 2.19
N GLY A 69 8.90 -2.15 2.96
CA GLY A 69 8.15 -0.97 2.53
C GLY A 69 7.07 -0.59 3.54
N ASP A 70 6.44 0.56 3.34
CA ASP A 70 5.42 1.11 4.22
C ASP A 70 4.01 0.83 3.73
N ILE A 71 3.76 1.04 2.44
CA ILE A 71 2.45 0.86 1.81
C ILE A 71 2.59 0.29 0.40
N LEU A 72 1.72 -0.65 0.08
CA LEU A 72 1.61 -1.30 -1.22
C LEU A 72 0.24 -0.97 -1.83
N PHE A 73 0.24 -0.32 -2.98
CA PHE A 73 -0.94 -0.19 -3.82
C PHE A 73 -0.97 -1.35 -4.80
N VAL A 74 -2.11 -2.03 -4.88
CA VAL A 74 -2.35 -3.13 -5.82
C VAL A 74 -3.57 -2.79 -6.66
N TYR A 75 -3.45 -2.94 -7.95
CA TYR A 75 -4.56 -2.76 -8.89
C TYR A 75 -4.84 -4.05 -9.64
N ALA A 76 -6.10 -4.49 -9.63
CA ALA A 76 -6.60 -5.64 -10.36
C ALA A 76 -7.67 -5.19 -11.37
N ASP A 77 -7.35 -5.25 -12.65
CA ASP A 77 -8.28 -5.00 -13.75
C ASP A 77 -8.89 -6.31 -14.23
N ARG A 78 -10.20 -6.48 -13.96
CA ARG A 78 -10.98 -7.64 -14.43
C ARG A 78 -11.58 -7.38 -15.78
N LYS A 79 -10.99 -7.94 -16.81
CA LYS A 79 -11.50 -7.84 -18.17
C LYS A 79 -12.73 -8.72 -18.40
N ARG A 80 -13.52 -8.39 -19.44
CA ARG A 80 -14.81 -9.05 -19.76
C ARG A 80 -14.72 -10.58 -19.90
N LYS A 81 -13.56 -11.12 -20.24
CA LYS A 81 -13.35 -12.57 -20.45
C LYS A 81 -12.86 -13.33 -19.21
N GLY A 82 -12.87 -12.69 -18.04
CA GLY A 82 -12.35 -13.30 -16.81
C GLY A 82 -10.83 -13.21 -16.66
N GLU A 83 -10.11 -12.67 -17.64
CA GLU A 83 -8.70 -12.34 -17.48
C GLU A 83 -8.53 -11.23 -16.45
N MET A 84 -7.59 -11.41 -15.56
CA MET A 84 -7.19 -10.42 -14.56
C MET A 84 -5.78 -9.95 -14.85
N VAL A 85 -5.61 -8.64 -15.01
CA VAL A 85 -4.29 -8.01 -15.14
C VAL A 85 -3.98 -7.30 -13.84
N LEU A 86 -2.83 -7.60 -13.27
CA LEU A 86 -2.42 -7.13 -11.95
C LEU A 86 -1.24 -6.17 -12.06
N ASN A 87 -1.30 -5.10 -11.27
CA ASN A 87 -0.23 -4.12 -11.15
C ASN A 87 -0.01 -3.75 -9.69
N SER A 88 1.21 -3.37 -9.32
CA SER A 88 1.55 -3.06 -7.94
C SER A 88 2.60 -1.95 -7.84
N LEU A 89 2.48 -1.14 -6.79
CA LEU A 89 3.41 -0.07 -6.46
C LEU A 89 3.71 -0.10 -4.97
N LEU A 90 4.94 -0.40 -4.62
CA LEU A 90 5.43 -0.44 -3.24
C LEU A 90 6.09 0.89 -2.90
N LEU A 91 5.68 1.52 -1.81
CA LEU A 91 6.19 2.83 -1.41
C LEU A 91 6.83 2.79 -0.01
N GLN A 92 7.98 3.46 0.11
CA GLN A 92 8.62 3.80 1.38
C GLN A 92 8.34 5.26 1.71
N ALA A 93 7.62 5.51 2.79
CA ALA A 93 7.26 6.85 3.21
C ALA A 93 8.45 7.59 3.85
N LYS A 94 8.57 8.89 3.57
CA LYS A 94 9.52 9.81 4.18
C LYS A 94 8.90 11.19 4.34
N ILE A 95 8.98 11.77 5.52
CA ILE A 95 8.59 13.15 5.74
C ILE A 95 9.70 14.08 5.26
N SER A 96 9.35 15.08 4.45
CA SER A 96 10.30 16.08 3.95
C SER A 96 9.72 17.49 4.00
N LYS A 97 10.59 18.47 4.21
CA LYS A 97 10.27 19.90 4.11
C LYS A 97 10.30 20.41 2.67
N ASN A 98 11.06 19.73 1.82
CA ASN A 98 11.31 20.11 0.44
C ASN A 98 10.78 19.03 -0.53
N PRO A 99 10.51 19.39 -1.80
CA PRO A 99 10.15 18.40 -2.83
C PRO A 99 11.34 17.50 -3.24
N TRP A 100 12.39 17.49 -2.45
CA TRP A 100 13.55 16.62 -2.57
C TRP A 100 14.09 16.26 -1.17
N LEU A 101 14.78 15.12 -1.07
CA LEU A 101 15.36 14.63 0.17
C LEU A 101 16.69 13.91 -0.11
N HIS A 102 17.77 14.30 0.58
CA HIS A 102 19.00 13.52 0.58
C HIS A 102 18.83 12.28 1.45
N VAL A 103 19.10 11.09 0.89
CA VAL A 103 19.08 9.85 1.65
C VAL A 103 20.25 9.86 2.65
N HIS A 104 19.92 9.88 3.93
CA HIS A 104 20.93 9.92 4.99
C HIS A 104 21.74 8.62 4.99
N GLN A 105 23.01 8.69 5.42
CA GLN A 105 23.91 7.52 5.48
C GLN A 105 23.31 6.34 6.26
N SER A 106 22.56 6.62 7.33
CA SER A 106 21.89 5.59 8.15
C SER A 106 20.75 4.88 7.43
N GLU A 107 20.29 5.36 6.27
CA GLU A 107 19.17 4.84 5.46
C GLU A 107 19.63 4.25 4.11
N ARG A 108 20.93 4.25 3.84
CA ARG A 108 21.46 3.72 2.57
C ARG A 108 21.16 2.24 2.33
N HIS A 109 20.96 1.45 3.39
CA HIS A 109 20.52 0.07 3.27
C HIS A 109 19.11 -0.03 2.65
N GLN A 110 18.20 0.92 2.96
CA GLN A 110 16.88 1.01 2.35
C GLN A 110 16.97 1.40 0.88
N LEU A 111 17.80 2.40 0.57
CA LEU A 111 18.06 2.80 -0.82
C LEU A 111 18.66 1.65 -1.62
N LYS A 112 19.61 0.91 -1.06
CA LYS A 112 20.25 -0.25 -1.71
C LYS A 112 19.22 -1.34 -2.05
N LEU A 113 18.25 -1.59 -1.17
CA LEU A 113 17.17 -2.53 -1.45
C LEU A 113 16.40 -2.10 -2.70
N TYR A 114 15.93 -0.87 -2.77
CA TYR A 114 15.07 -0.39 -3.86
C TYR A 114 15.83 -0.10 -5.16
N LYS A 115 17.08 0.35 -5.07
CA LYS A 115 17.89 0.67 -6.25
C LYS A 115 18.43 -0.58 -6.95
N ASN A 116 18.79 -1.63 -6.18
CA ASN A 116 19.54 -2.77 -6.70
C ASN A 116 18.77 -4.09 -6.63
N TRP A 117 17.69 -4.17 -5.87
CA TRP A 117 16.95 -5.40 -5.60
C TRP A 117 17.86 -6.60 -5.35
N PRO A 118 18.80 -6.53 -4.37
CA PRO A 118 19.61 -7.67 -4.04
C PRO A 118 18.71 -8.83 -3.61
N GLN A 119 19.20 -10.06 -3.78
CA GLN A 119 18.54 -11.20 -3.15
C GLN A 119 18.38 -10.95 -1.65
N PHE A 120 17.20 -11.20 -1.11
CA PHE A 120 16.91 -10.97 0.29
C PHE A 120 16.18 -12.14 0.94
N THR A 121 16.26 -12.20 2.27
CA THR A 121 15.57 -13.18 3.10
C THR A 121 14.70 -12.45 4.13
N TYR A 122 13.46 -12.85 4.28
CA TYR A 122 12.58 -12.27 5.31
C TYR A 122 13.10 -12.64 6.71
N CYS A 123 13.18 -11.65 7.62
CA CYS A 123 13.69 -11.83 8.98
C CYS A 123 12.64 -11.50 10.05
N ARG A 124 11.74 -10.56 9.80
CA ARG A 124 10.63 -10.19 10.67
C ARG A 124 9.38 -10.01 9.81
N ALA A 125 8.78 -11.11 9.44
CA ALA A 125 7.64 -11.15 8.54
C ALA A 125 6.72 -12.36 8.85
N GLY A 126 6.62 -12.75 10.12
CA GLY A 126 5.81 -13.88 10.55
C GLY A 126 6.20 -15.16 9.81
N ASN A 127 5.25 -15.80 9.16
CA ASN A 127 5.44 -17.06 8.43
C ASN A 127 6.33 -16.95 7.19
N LEU A 128 6.69 -15.74 6.78
CA LEU A 128 7.63 -15.55 5.68
C LEU A 128 9.08 -15.64 6.15
N ASN A 129 9.35 -15.64 7.46
CA ASN A 129 10.71 -15.69 8.00
C ASN A 129 11.49 -16.86 7.39
N GLY A 130 12.69 -16.55 6.93
CA GLY A 130 13.57 -17.53 6.26
C GLY A 130 13.27 -17.74 4.76
N LYS A 131 12.13 -17.29 4.25
CA LYS A 131 11.87 -17.34 2.80
C LYS A 131 12.75 -16.34 2.07
N MET A 132 13.36 -16.80 0.99
CA MET A 132 14.25 -16.02 0.15
C MET A 132 13.51 -15.54 -1.11
N ARG A 133 13.81 -14.31 -1.54
CA ARG A 133 13.30 -13.72 -2.79
C ARG A 133 14.43 -13.15 -3.61
N ASN A 134 14.33 -13.33 -4.91
CA ASN A 134 15.25 -12.79 -5.90
C ASN A 134 14.43 -12.14 -7.02
N ILE A 135 14.47 -10.81 -7.10
CA ILE A 135 13.62 -10.04 -7.99
C ILE A 135 14.33 -9.78 -9.31
N PHE A 136 13.71 -10.12 -10.40
CA PHE A 136 14.16 -9.87 -11.78
C PHE A 136 13.00 -9.38 -12.66
N PRO A 137 13.29 -8.51 -13.66
CA PRO A 137 14.52 -7.75 -13.84
C PRO A 137 14.72 -6.75 -12.71
N LYS A 138 15.96 -6.37 -12.43
CA LYS A 138 16.34 -5.40 -11.39
C LYS A 138 16.26 -3.97 -11.91
N THR A 139 15.09 -3.56 -12.36
CA THR A 139 14.87 -2.21 -12.88
C THR A 139 14.59 -1.23 -11.75
N ILE A 140 15.21 -0.06 -11.79
CA ILE A 140 15.18 0.92 -10.69
C ILE A 140 13.75 1.43 -10.45
N ASN A 141 12.99 1.68 -11.50
CA ASN A 141 11.71 2.39 -11.42
C ASN A 141 10.49 1.47 -11.35
N ASP A 142 10.72 0.16 -11.44
CA ASP A 142 9.63 -0.79 -11.52
C ASP A 142 9.12 -1.19 -10.15
N GLY A 143 7.93 -0.75 -9.85
CA GLY A 143 7.13 -1.23 -8.74
C GLY A 143 7.51 -0.71 -7.36
N ALA A 144 8.67 -0.08 -7.14
CA ALA A 144 9.05 0.45 -5.85
C ALA A 144 9.63 1.85 -5.91
N GLN A 145 9.07 2.76 -5.09
CA GLN A 145 9.44 4.17 -5.06
C GLN A 145 9.43 4.71 -3.61
N TYR A 146 9.89 5.93 -3.42
CA TYR A 146 9.72 6.66 -2.18
C TYR A 146 8.49 7.55 -2.25
N LEU A 147 7.75 7.62 -1.14
CA LEU A 147 6.64 8.55 -0.94
C LEU A 147 7.14 9.70 -0.06
N LEU A 148 7.41 10.86 -0.65
CA LEU A 148 7.73 12.06 0.11
C LEU A 148 6.43 12.73 0.58
N ILE A 149 6.35 13.00 1.88
CA ILE A 149 5.20 13.60 2.56
C ILE A 149 5.63 14.97 3.06
N ALA A 150 4.87 16.00 2.73
CA ALA A 150 5.18 17.37 3.19
C ALA A 150 5.07 17.46 4.72
N ASP A 151 6.09 18.01 5.35
CA ASP A 151 6.19 18.14 6.82
C ASP A 151 5.03 18.93 7.45
N ASN A 152 4.42 19.82 6.68
CA ASN A 152 3.23 20.57 7.06
C ASN A 152 2.18 20.50 5.94
N LEU A 153 1.30 19.49 6.03
CA LEU A 153 0.25 19.27 5.03
C LEU A 153 -0.73 20.43 4.87
N LEU A 154 -0.92 21.23 5.92
CA LEU A 154 -1.92 22.31 5.92
C LEU A 154 -1.40 23.63 5.38
N ALA A 155 -0.09 23.87 5.42
CA ALA A 155 0.50 25.16 5.05
C ALA A 155 1.54 25.08 3.93
N ASN A 156 2.24 23.96 3.76
CA ASN A 156 3.41 23.84 2.89
C ASN A 156 3.42 22.51 2.13
N GLY A 157 2.39 22.26 1.30
CA GLY A 157 2.49 21.20 0.30
C GLY A 157 3.69 21.43 -0.62
N PHE A 158 4.07 20.42 -1.37
CA PHE A 158 5.08 20.57 -2.42
C PHE A 158 4.49 21.34 -3.62
N PHE A 159 5.29 22.15 -4.26
CA PHE A 159 4.90 22.88 -5.45
C PHE A 159 5.55 22.29 -6.69
N ALA A 160 4.74 22.02 -7.71
CA ALA A 160 5.20 21.75 -9.06
C ALA A 160 4.45 22.70 -10.02
N GLY A 161 5.15 23.71 -10.50
CA GLY A 161 4.51 24.80 -11.23
C GLY A 161 3.49 25.53 -10.35
N ASN A 162 2.25 25.64 -10.82
CA ASN A 162 1.14 26.30 -10.09
C ASN A 162 0.30 25.32 -9.24
N ARG A 163 0.73 24.06 -9.07
CA ARG A 163 -0.02 23.06 -8.32
C ARG A 163 0.68 22.73 -7.01
N MET A 164 -0.07 22.74 -5.94
CA MET A 164 0.36 22.27 -4.64
C MET A 164 -0.18 20.86 -4.38
N PHE A 165 0.64 19.97 -3.86
CA PHE A 165 0.24 18.62 -3.48
C PHE A 165 0.95 18.19 -2.17
N PRO A 166 0.27 17.46 -1.28
CA PRO A 166 0.81 17.09 0.02
C PRO A 166 1.79 15.91 -0.02
N MET A 167 1.73 15.10 -1.07
CA MET A 167 2.51 13.88 -1.20
C MET A 167 2.96 13.68 -2.64
N GLY A 168 4.19 13.24 -2.84
CA GLY A 168 4.76 12.95 -4.16
C GLY A 168 5.64 11.71 -4.16
N CYS A 169 5.72 11.08 -5.32
CA CYS A 169 6.53 9.88 -5.53
C CYS A 169 7.89 10.25 -6.12
N ALA A 170 8.93 9.58 -5.64
CA ALA A 170 10.31 9.79 -6.06
C ALA A 170 10.99 8.46 -6.38
N ILE A 171 11.73 8.44 -7.50
CA ILE A 171 12.54 7.31 -7.91
C ILE A 171 13.68 7.09 -6.89
N PRO A 172 14.03 5.83 -6.56
CA PRO A 172 15.13 5.55 -5.64
C PRO A 172 16.47 6.05 -6.17
N ASP A 173 16.99 7.11 -5.55
CA ASP A 173 18.34 7.65 -5.83
C ASP A 173 18.93 8.28 -4.56
N ASP A 174 20.21 8.68 -4.59
CA ASP A 174 20.91 9.34 -3.47
C ASP A 174 20.22 10.66 -3.06
N ILE A 175 19.61 11.33 -4.03
CA ILE A 175 18.73 12.47 -3.82
C ILE A 175 17.37 12.11 -4.39
N LEU A 176 16.38 12.01 -3.52
CA LEU A 176 15.00 11.73 -3.91
C LEU A 176 14.37 13.03 -4.42
N TYR A 177 14.10 13.13 -5.70
CA TYR A 177 13.31 14.21 -6.29
C TYR A 177 11.90 13.72 -6.58
N ILE A 178 10.89 14.52 -6.25
CA ILE A 178 9.51 14.20 -6.62
C ILE A 178 9.38 14.28 -8.14
N ASN A 179 9.03 13.16 -8.75
CA ASN A 179 8.76 13.04 -10.18
C ASN A 179 7.29 13.35 -10.49
N ASP A 180 6.39 12.83 -9.64
CA ASP A 180 4.96 12.98 -9.78
C ASP A 180 4.28 13.16 -8.42
N SER A 181 3.10 13.79 -8.39
CA SER A 181 2.24 13.75 -7.21
C SER A 181 1.74 12.30 -6.98
N LEU A 182 1.44 11.94 -5.73
CA LEU A 182 0.83 10.63 -5.44
C LEU A 182 -0.43 10.39 -6.26
N SER A 183 -1.26 11.43 -6.46
CA SER A 183 -2.49 11.32 -7.27
C SER A 183 -2.20 10.99 -8.73
N SER A 184 -1.18 11.62 -9.33
CA SER A 184 -0.76 11.32 -10.71
C SER A 184 -0.21 9.91 -10.81
N GLU A 185 0.59 9.50 -9.84
CA GLU A 185 1.20 8.17 -9.78
C GLU A 185 0.14 7.07 -9.64
N LEU A 186 -0.90 7.28 -8.82
CA LEU A 186 -2.01 6.34 -8.72
C LEU A 186 -2.84 6.25 -10.02
N ILE A 187 -3.03 7.38 -10.73
CA ILE A 187 -3.66 7.35 -12.05
C ILE A 187 -2.79 6.57 -13.05
N ASN A 188 -1.48 6.73 -13.00
CA ASN A 188 -0.54 5.99 -13.82
C ASN A 188 -0.54 4.50 -13.49
N LEU A 189 -0.64 4.12 -12.21
CA LEU A 189 -0.81 2.74 -11.75
C LEU A 189 -2.05 2.09 -12.36
N LEU A 190 -3.21 2.78 -12.31
CA LEU A 190 -4.46 2.29 -12.89
C LEU A 190 -4.41 2.17 -14.43
N LYS A 191 -3.54 2.94 -15.08
CA LYS A 191 -3.31 2.90 -16.54
C LYS A 191 -2.17 1.97 -16.94
N PHE A 192 -1.57 1.23 -16.01
CA PHE A 192 -0.37 0.41 -16.25
C PHE A 192 0.81 1.19 -16.84
N LYS A 193 0.93 2.48 -16.50
CA LYS A 193 2.04 3.36 -16.91
C LYS A 193 3.10 3.53 -15.83
N SER A 194 2.80 3.13 -14.62
CA SER A 194 3.72 3.04 -13.49
C SER A 194 3.41 1.79 -12.67
N GLY A 195 4.23 1.51 -11.68
CA GLY A 195 4.19 0.28 -10.93
C GLY A 195 4.78 -0.89 -11.72
N ARG A 196 4.66 -2.09 -11.19
CA ARG A 196 5.14 -3.31 -11.82
C ARG A 196 4.02 -4.34 -11.85
N THR A 197 3.75 -4.87 -13.04
CA THR A 197 2.81 -5.97 -13.21
C THR A 197 3.33 -7.23 -12.52
N PHE A 198 2.40 -8.08 -12.10
CA PHE A 198 2.71 -9.36 -11.49
C PHE A 198 1.72 -10.43 -11.94
N ASP A 199 2.13 -11.69 -11.85
CA ASP A 199 1.34 -12.81 -12.33
C ASP A 199 0.13 -13.06 -11.45
N SER A 200 -1.00 -13.38 -12.06
CA SER A 200 -2.22 -13.77 -11.35
C SER A 200 -2.14 -15.18 -10.76
N ASP A 201 -1.29 -16.04 -11.29
CA ASP A 201 -1.08 -17.38 -10.77
C ASP A 201 0.14 -17.45 -9.83
N LEU A 202 -0.14 -17.58 -8.55
CA LEU A 202 0.88 -17.71 -7.50
C LEU A 202 1.74 -18.98 -7.68
N TYR A 203 1.16 -20.06 -8.20
CA TYR A 203 1.82 -21.37 -8.22
C TYR A 203 2.74 -21.56 -9.44
N SER A 204 2.38 -20.97 -10.57
CA SER A 204 3.16 -21.10 -11.81
C SER A 204 4.24 -20.05 -11.95
N THR A 205 4.13 -18.93 -11.22
CA THR A 205 5.11 -17.83 -11.35
C THR A 205 6.46 -18.20 -10.78
N GLU A 206 7.51 -17.97 -11.54
CA GLU A 206 8.91 -17.99 -11.07
C GLU A 206 9.44 -16.58 -10.74
N ASP A 207 8.71 -15.55 -11.14
CA ASP A 207 9.08 -14.16 -10.90
C ASP A 207 9.10 -13.82 -9.40
N GLY A 208 10.24 -13.37 -8.94
CA GLY A 208 10.43 -13.02 -7.52
C GLY A 208 9.61 -11.83 -7.08
N TRP A 209 9.27 -10.88 -7.98
CA TRP A 209 8.37 -9.77 -7.70
C TRP A 209 6.95 -10.28 -7.43
N SER A 210 6.41 -11.09 -8.33
CA SER A 210 5.09 -11.70 -8.18
C SER A 210 4.98 -12.50 -6.89
N LYS A 211 5.98 -13.34 -6.59
CA LYS A 211 6.05 -14.09 -5.32
C LYS A 211 6.03 -13.16 -4.10
N MET A 212 6.78 -12.05 -4.13
CA MET A 212 6.82 -11.07 -3.04
C MET A 212 5.47 -10.39 -2.86
N ILE A 213 4.82 -9.96 -3.94
CA ILE A 213 3.50 -9.30 -3.85
C ILE A 213 2.46 -10.27 -3.29
N TRP A 214 2.45 -11.52 -3.74
CA TRP A 214 1.56 -12.55 -3.20
C TRP A 214 1.83 -12.86 -1.72
N ASP A 215 3.09 -12.89 -1.28
CA ASP A 215 3.43 -13.01 0.15
C ASP A 215 2.76 -11.92 0.98
N LEU A 216 2.82 -10.66 0.52
CA LEU A 216 2.23 -9.52 1.21
C LEU A 216 0.70 -9.55 1.18
N LEU A 217 0.10 -9.90 0.05
CA LEU A 217 -1.35 -10.06 -0.11
C LEU A 217 -1.89 -11.17 0.81
N GLN A 218 -1.20 -12.28 0.94
CA GLN A 218 -1.58 -13.38 1.84
C GLN A 218 -1.62 -12.94 3.31
N ILE A 219 -0.63 -12.17 3.77
CA ILE A 219 -0.63 -11.61 5.13
C ILE A 219 -1.84 -10.67 5.31
N ALA A 220 -2.08 -9.78 4.36
CA ALA A 220 -3.20 -8.85 4.43
C ALA A 220 -4.56 -9.56 4.40
N ALA A 221 -4.72 -10.55 3.53
CA ALA A 221 -5.93 -11.37 3.41
C ALA A 221 -6.24 -12.11 4.71
N PHE A 222 -5.22 -12.68 5.35
CA PHE A 222 -5.37 -13.33 6.65
C PHE A 222 -5.82 -12.37 7.74
N LYS A 223 -5.22 -11.18 7.82
CA LYS A 223 -5.62 -10.14 8.78
C LYS A 223 -7.06 -9.67 8.52
N TYR A 224 -7.41 -9.50 7.25
CA TYR A 224 -8.76 -9.12 6.83
C TYR A 224 -9.79 -10.18 7.24
N SER A 225 -9.53 -11.46 6.98
CA SER A 225 -10.45 -12.57 7.26
C SER A 225 -10.70 -12.78 8.75
N LYS A 226 -9.65 -12.67 9.59
CA LYS A 226 -9.81 -12.77 11.05
C LYS A 226 -10.78 -11.74 11.60
N ARG A 227 -10.83 -10.53 11.04
CA ARG A 227 -11.72 -9.46 11.47
C ARG A 227 -13.13 -9.55 10.88
N LYS A 228 -13.27 -10.00 9.65
CA LYS A 228 -14.58 -10.27 9.03
C LYS A 228 -15.37 -11.30 9.86
N ASN A 229 -14.66 -12.28 10.43
CA ASN A 229 -15.24 -13.33 11.26
C ASN A 229 -15.45 -12.91 12.73
N ALA A 230 -14.69 -11.93 13.24
CA ALA A 230 -14.84 -11.39 14.58
C ALA A 230 -15.91 -10.28 14.59
N GLN A 231 -17.17 -10.61 14.24
CA GLN A 231 -18.32 -9.69 14.21
C GLN A 231 -18.06 -8.41 15.02
N LEU A 232 -17.98 -7.27 14.32
CA LEU A 232 -17.70 -5.92 14.82
C LEU A 232 -18.43 -5.59 16.14
N LYS A 233 -17.95 -6.08 17.26
CA LYS A 233 -18.37 -5.65 18.59
C LYS A 233 -17.42 -4.53 19.02
N SER A 234 -17.95 -3.31 18.86
CA SER A 234 -17.48 -2.03 19.42
C SER A 234 -16.07 -1.55 19.10
N PHE A 235 -16.03 -0.39 18.47
CA PHE A 235 -14.88 0.51 18.22
C PHE A 235 -14.18 1.05 19.49
N SER A 236 -14.17 0.36 20.62
CA SER A 236 -13.81 0.95 21.90
C SER A 236 -12.49 0.51 22.54
N ARG A 237 -11.56 -0.10 21.77
CA ARG A 237 -10.18 -0.26 22.26
C ARG A 237 -9.16 -0.13 21.13
N ILE A 238 -8.43 0.99 21.15
CA ILE A 238 -7.34 1.41 20.27
C ILE A 238 -6.06 0.56 20.44
N ASN A 239 -6.14 -0.66 20.90
CA ASN A 239 -4.97 -1.52 21.14
C ASN A 239 -4.82 -2.72 20.20
N GLU A 240 -5.55 -2.75 19.08
CA GLU A 240 -5.34 -3.78 18.06
C GLU A 240 -4.75 -3.17 16.79
N PHE A 241 -3.56 -3.59 16.46
CA PHE A 241 -2.59 -3.00 15.51
C PHE A 241 -2.90 -3.18 14.02
N SER A 242 -4.10 -3.54 13.62
CA SER A 242 -4.49 -3.55 12.21
C SER A 242 -5.89 -2.98 12.02
N HIS A 243 -6.02 -1.99 11.12
CA HIS A 243 -7.28 -1.39 10.75
C HIS A 243 -7.55 -1.69 9.27
N PHE A 244 -8.82 -1.83 8.88
CA PHE A 244 -9.19 -1.94 7.49
C PHE A 244 -10.40 -1.06 7.16
N CYS A 245 -10.47 -0.66 5.90
CA CYS A 245 -11.58 0.06 5.32
C CYS A 245 -11.98 -0.61 4.01
N THR A 246 -13.27 -0.76 3.75
CA THR A 246 -13.79 -1.37 2.53
C THR A 246 -14.84 -0.47 1.92
N GLU A 247 -14.74 -0.19 0.63
CA GLU A 247 -15.71 0.57 -0.16
C GLU A 247 -16.03 -0.16 -1.47
N GLY A 248 -17.27 -0.10 -1.93
CA GLY A 248 -17.70 -0.67 -3.20
C GLY A 248 -18.43 -2.01 -3.11
N MET A 249 -18.48 -2.72 -4.21
CA MET A 249 -19.18 -4.01 -4.30
C MET A 249 -18.40 -5.09 -3.55
N GLY A 250 -19.06 -5.77 -2.59
CA GLY A 250 -18.50 -6.55 -1.50
C GLY A 250 -17.66 -7.79 -1.81
N ASP A 251 -17.44 -8.16 -3.07
CA ASP A 251 -16.67 -9.35 -3.43
C ASP A 251 -15.25 -9.00 -3.84
N MET A 252 -14.33 -9.00 -2.86
CA MET A 252 -12.90 -8.81 -3.08
C MET A 252 -12.23 -10.14 -3.42
N THR A 253 -12.35 -10.52 -4.66
CA THR A 253 -11.93 -11.84 -5.14
C THR A 253 -10.42 -12.06 -5.04
N LEU A 254 -9.59 -11.04 -5.21
CA LEU A 254 -8.13 -11.18 -5.09
C LEU A 254 -7.70 -11.49 -3.65
N LEU A 255 -8.33 -10.86 -2.65
CA LEU A 255 -8.06 -11.20 -1.25
C LEU A 255 -8.58 -12.57 -0.86
N ASP A 256 -9.74 -12.99 -1.39
CA ASP A 256 -10.28 -14.33 -1.15
C ASP A 256 -9.40 -15.39 -1.80
N GLU A 257 -8.85 -15.13 -2.99
CA GLU A 257 -7.88 -16.00 -3.67
C GLU A 257 -6.58 -16.09 -2.87
N ALA A 258 -6.03 -14.96 -2.43
CA ALA A 258 -4.85 -14.92 -1.57
C ALA A 258 -5.08 -15.67 -0.25
N LEU A 259 -6.29 -15.59 0.33
CA LEU A 259 -6.66 -16.29 1.55
C LEU A 259 -6.82 -17.79 1.32
N GLY A 260 -7.40 -18.21 0.19
CA GLY A 260 -7.52 -19.63 -0.18
C GLY A 260 -6.17 -20.32 -0.23
N ASN A 261 -5.20 -19.64 -0.81
CA ASN A 261 -3.81 -20.08 -0.88
C ASN A 261 -3.10 -20.10 0.48
N TYR A 262 -3.54 -19.26 1.41
CA TYR A 262 -2.96 -19.15 2.75
C TYR A 262 -3.39 -20.24 3.73
N LYS A 263 -4.60 -20.80 3.59
CA LYS A 263 -5.12 -21.84 4.48
C LYS A 263 -4.26 -23.11 4.50
N ASN A 264 -3.41 -23.30 3.51
CA ASN A 264 -2.47 -24.41 3.41
C ASN A 264 -1.16 -24.16 4.21
N MET A 265 -1.04 -23.02 4.90
CA MET A 265 0.15 -22.68 5.69
C MET A 265 -0.17 -22.82 7.19
N GLU A 266 0.09 -23.99 7.76
CA GLU A 266 -0.01 -24.23 9.21
C GLU A 266 1.03 -23.43 9.99
N GLY A 267 0.68 -22.89 11.14
CA GLY A 267 1.64 -22.32 12.10
C GLY A 267 1.78 -20.80 12.12
N ILE A 268 0.71 -20.05 11.84
CA ILE A 268 0.78 -18.56 11.80
C ILE A 268 0.86 -18.00 13.21
N SER A 269 1.99 -17.37 13.51
CA SER A 269 2.12 -16.49 14.68
C SER A 269 1.21 -15.26 14.53
N ASN A 270 0.63 -14.78 15.64
CA ASN A 270 -0.16 -13.55 15.69
C ASN A 270 0.70 -12.27 15.54
N GLU A 271 1.89 -12.38 14.96
CA GLU A 271 2.77 -11.24 14.77
C GLU A 271 2.20 -10.28 13.73
N ASP A 272 2.13 -9.00 14.10
CA ASP A 272 1.54 -7.91 13.32
C ASP A 272 2.40 -7.46 12.12
N SER A 273 3.29 -8.31 11.62
CA SER A 273 4.18 -7.98 10.51
C SER A 273 3.44 -7.98 9.17
N GLY A 274 3.59 -6.92 8.41
CA GLY A 274 3.01 -6.78 7.07
C GLY A 274 3.21 -5.37 6.53
N VAL A 275 3.19 -5.22 5.21
CA VAL A 275 3.09 -3.92 4.56
C VAL A 275 1.63 -3.50 4.57
N SER A 276 1.34 -2.22 4.81
CA SER A 276 -0.03 -1.70 4.64
C SER A 276 -0.43 -1.80 3.18
N ILE A 277 -1.67 -2.20 2.89
CA ILE A 277 -2.12 -2.45 1.52
C ILE A 277 -3.35 -1.61 1.20
N VAL A 278 -3.39 -1.05 0.00
CA VAL A 278 -4.59 -0.54 -0.66
C VAL A 278 -4.80 -1.35 -1.93
N LEU A 279 -5.77 -2.26 -1.90
CA LEU A 279 -6.15 -3.06 -3.05
C LEU A 279 -7.33 -2.41 -3.76
N ILE A 280 -7.20 -2.20 -5.06
CA ILE A 280 -8.20 -1.62 -5.95
C ILE A 280 -8.56 -2.67 -6.98
N GLU A 281 -9.80 -3.10 -7.02
CA GLU A 281 -10.31 -3.95 -8.09
C GLU A 281 -11.27 -3.16 -8.96
N SER A 282 -11.18 -3.33 -10.27
CA SER A 282 -12.11 -2.76 -11.23
C SER A 282 -12.70 -3.81 -12.14
N ARG A 283 -13.93 -3.57 -12.57
CA ARG A 283 -14.65 -4.38 -13.55
C ARG A 283 -15.46 -3.48 -14.47
N LEU A 284 -15.37 -3.70 -15.78
CA LEU A 284 -16.19 -2.99 -16.74
C LEU A 284 -17.67 -3.37 -16.57
N LYS A 285 -18.55 -2.40 -16.42
CA LYS A 285 -20.01 -2.62 -16.33
C LYS A 285 -20.53 -3.33 -17.58
N SER A 286 -21.40 -4.32 -17.41
CA SER A 286 -22.11 -4.92 -18.54
C SER A 286 -23.15 -3.95 -19.10
N GLU A 287 -23.29 -3.87 -20.41
CA GLU A 287 -24.22 -2.95 -21.10
C GLU A 287 -25.70 -3.23 -20.77
N GLU A 288 -26.04 -4.44 -20.31
CA GLU A 288 -27.43 -4.82 -20.01
C GLU A 288 -28.11 -4.00 -18.89
N LYS A 289 -27.35 -3.42 -17.96
CA LYS A 289 -27.94 -2.58 -16.89
C LYS A 289 -28.33 -1.17 -17.36
N SER A 290 -27.80 -0.70 -18.49
CA SER A 290 -28.09 0.65 -19.01
C SER A 290 -29.44 0.76 -19.71
N GLN A 291 -29.90 -0.32 -20.34
CA GLN A 291 -31.18 -0.30 -21.11
C GLN A 291 -32.43 -0.42 -20.22
N ARG A 292 -32.34 -0.99 -19.03
CA ARG A 292 -33.52 -1.10 -18.13
C ARG A 292 -33.95 0.21 -17.47
N LYS A 293 -33.12 1.26 -17.47
CA LYS A 293 -33.51 2.57 -16.93
C LYS A 293 -34.27 3.48 -17.94
N PHE A 294 -34.21 3.19 -19.23
CA PHE A 294 -34.87 4.00 -20.26
C PHE A 294 -36.17 3.39 -20.82
N GLY A 295 -36.54 2.20 -20.39
CA GLY A 295 -37.71 1.47 -20.90
C GLY A 295 -38.98 1.56 -20.04
N ARG A 296 -39.07 2.46 -19.05
CA ARG A 296 -40.31 2.73 -18.30
C ARG A 296 -40.60 4.23 -18.29
N LYS A 297 -41.23 4.69 -19.35
CA LYS A 297 -42.08 5.87 -19.38
C LYS A 297 -43.41 5.47 -19.98
#